data_0cfbbbb7ab5b662cf8fa3fefa36a4120
#
_entry.id   0cfbbbb7ab5b662cf8fa3fefa36a4120
#
_cell.length_a   1.000
_cell.length_b   1.000
_cell.length_c   1.000
_cell.angle_alpha   90.00
_cell.angle_beta   90.00
_cell.angle_gamma   90.00
#
_symmetry.space_group_name_H-M   'P 1'
#
loop_
_entity.id
_entity.type
_entity.pdbx_description
1 polymer ?
#
loop_
_entity_poly.entity_id
_entity_poly.type
_entity_poly.pdbx_seq_one_letter_code
_entity_poly.pdbx_strand_id
1 'polypeptide(L)'
;WGLGYPGSSSVPSNMGFDEFFGYNCQRQAHSYYPDHLWHNNDTVFLHENDNEGRQVYSQDLIHEQALKFIRDNKDKPFYAMLTYTLPHAELNLPHDSIYRMYENAFEEVPYDGKMGYHPSEKPYASFAAMVSRLDKYVGDVMAELKELGLDKNTLVILSSDNGPVVDDGYKDQAVELL
;
A
#
# COMPACT_ATOMS: atom_id res chain seq x y z
N TRP A 1 5.71 -1.96 8.52
CA TRP A 1 6.78 -1.61 9.46
C TRP A 1 8.06 -2.41 9.17
N GLY A 2 8.06 -3.71 9.37
CA GLY A 2 9.17 -4.58 8.98
C GLY A 2 10.37 -4.65 9.92
N LEU A 3 10.44 -3.81 10.93
CA LEU A 3 11.57 -3.76 11.88
C LEU A 3 11.34 -4.58 13.15
N GLY A 4 10.16 -5.14 13.33
CA GLY A 4 9.79 -5.89 14.51
C GLY A 4 8.57 -6.78 14.29
N TYR A 5 8.13 -7.40 15.36
CA TYR A 5 6.91 -8.19 15.41
C TYR A 5 6.18 -7.87 16.72
N PRO A 6 4.89 -8.17 16.87
CA PRO A 6 4.13 -7.90 18.08
C PRO A 6 4.83 -8.40 19.34
N GLY A 7 4.96 -7.56 20.34
CA GLY A 7 5.67 -7.85 21.58
C GLY A 7 7.19 -7.68 21.54
N SER A 8 7.79 -7.36 20.39
CA SER A 8 9.23 -7.05 20.32
C SER A 8 9.53 -5.61 20.77
N SER A 9 10.80 -5.33 21.09
CA SER A 9 11.24 -3.98 21.47
C SER A 9 11.18 -2.95 20.34
N SER A 10 11.08 -3.40 19.09
CA SER A 10 11.11 -2.57 17.88
C SER A 10 9.76 -2.37 17.21
N VAL A 11 8.66 -2.60 17.92
CA VAL A 11 7.32 -2.20 17.43
C VAL A 11 7.19 -0.68 17.35
N PRO A 12 6.34 -0.13 16.47
CA PRO A 12 6.23 1.32 16.29
C PRO A 12 5.99 2.11 17.56
N SER A 13 5.15 1.61 18.47
CA SER A 13 4.87 2.27 19.75
C SER A 13 6.11 2.41 20.65
N ASN A 14 7.07 1.47 20.58
CA ASN A 14 8.34 1.56 21.32
C ASN A 14 9.35 2.47 20.61
N MET A 15 9.12 2.81 19.36
CA MET A 15 9.97 3.64 18.52
C MET A 15 9.49 5.10 18.43
N GLY A 16 8.51 5.48 19.25
CA GLY A 16 8.05 6.85 19.40
C GLY A 16 6.82 7.22 18.57
N PHE A 17 6.15 6.26 17.95
CA PHE A 17 4.87 6.48 17.30
C PHE A 17 3.72 6.25 18.28
N ASP A 18 2.79 7.20 18.37
CA ASP A 18 1.59 7.11 19.20
C ASP A 18 0.56 6.15 18.60
N GLU A 19 0.54 6.04 17.27
CA GLU A 19 -0.41 5.21 16.52
C GLU A 19 0.29 4.52 15.35
N PHE A 20 -0.07 3.28 15.14
CA PHE A 20 0.35 2.46 13.99
C PHE A 20 -0.82 1.65 13.46
N PHE A 21 -1.01 1.66 12.16
CA PHE A 21 -1.93 0.77 11.48
C PHE A 21 -1.29 0.20 10.22
N GLY A 22 -1.30 -1.13 10.06
CA GLY A 22 -0.74 -1.78 8.88
C GLY A 22 -0.06 -3.12 9.15
N TYR A 23 0.91 -3.44 8.32
CA TYR A 23 1.71 -4.67 8.45
C TYR A 23 2.84 -4.48 9.48
N ASN A 24 2.95 -5.40 10.40
CA ASN A 24 4.06 -5.41 11.37
C ASN A 24 5.23 -6.30 10.90
N CYS A 25 4.99 -7.13 9.90
CA CYS A 25 5.97 -8.08 9.35
C CYS A 25 6.13 -7.85 7.85
N GLN A 26 7.38 -7.74 7.38
CA GLN A 26 7.69 -7.58 5.96
C GLN A 26 7.13 -8.73 5.10
N ARG A 27 7.20 -9.96 5.57
CA ARG A 27 6.66 -11.11 4.83
C ARG A 27 5.15 -10.98 4.61
N GLN A 28 4.41 -10.51 5.60
CA GLN A 28 2.96 -10.27 5.50
C GLN A 28 2.64 -9.17 4.49
N ALA A 29 3.50 -8.14 4.39
CA ALA A 29 3.35 -7.03 3.45
C ALA A 29 3.43 -7.44 1.97
N HIS A 30 3.85 -8.68 1.67
CA HIS A 30 3.75 -9.27 0.33
C HIS A 30 2.38 -9.87 0.02
N SER A 31 1.40 -9.78 0.93
CA SER A 31 0.01 -10.14 0.67
C SER A 31 -0.88 -8.91 0.78
N TYR A 32 -1.55 -8.53 -0.31
CA TYR A 32 -2.45 -7.38 -0.31
C TYR A 32 -3.89 -7.73 0.11
N TYR A 33 -4.15 -9.02 0.31
CA TYR A 33 -5.39 -9.55 0.91
C TYR A 33 -5.03 -10.44 2.12
N PRO A 34 -4.38 -9.85 3.16
CA PRO A 34 -4.01 -10.63 4.33
C PRO A 34 -5.24 -11.01 5.16
N ASP A 35 -5.11 -12.02 6.01
CA ASP A 35 -6.11 -12.43 6.99
C ASP A 35 -6.21 -11.46 8.18
N HIS A 36 -5.19 -10.63 8.39
CA HIS A 36 -5.17 -9.61 9.44
C HIS A 36 -4.19 -8.47 9.14
N LEU A 37 -4.41 -7.35 9.83
CA LEU A 37 -3.48 -6.25 10.00
C LEU A 37 -3.27 -5.98 11.50
N TRP A 38 -2.49 -4.96 11.80
CA TRP A 38 -2.21 -4.56 13.18
C TRP A 38 -2.64 -3.11 13.40
N HIS A 39 -3.35 -2.86 14.53
CA HIS A 39 -3.55 -1.55 15.09
C HIS A 39 -2.79 -1.47 16.41
N ASN A 40 -1.66 -0.81 16.42
CA ASN A 40 -0.67 -0.88 17.49
C ASN A 40 -0.24 -2.32 17.77
N ASN A 41 -0.60 -2.88 18.93
CA ASN A 41 -0.31 -4.27 19.29
C ASN A 41 -1.53 -5.21 19.13
N ASP A 42 -2.66 -4.68 18.71
CA ASP A 42 -3.89 -5.44 18.55
C ASP A 42 -4.05 -5.97 17.12
N THR A 43 -4.47 -7.21 17.01
CA THR A 43 -4.76 -7.82 15.72
C THR A 43 -6.12 -7.36 15.21
N VAL A 44 -6.15 -6.88 13.98
CA VAL A 44 -7.37 -6.54 13.23
C VAL A 44 -7.61 -7.65 12.22
N PHE A 45 -8.51 -8.58 12.51
CA PHE A 45 -8.84 -9.68 11.61
C PHE A 45 -9.65 -9.22 10.41
N LEU A 46 -9.32 -9.75 9.24
CA LEU A 46 -9.98 -9.51 7.96
C LEU A 46 -10.59 -10.82 7.46
N HIS A 47 -11.60 -11.31 8.18
CA HIS A 47 -12.23 -12.61 7.92
C HIS A 47 -12.82 -12.75 6.52
N GLU A 48 -13.11 -11.64 5.86
CA GLU A 48 -13.56 -11.60 4.47
C GLU A 48 -12.47 -12.05 3.49
N ASN A 49 -11.23 -12.10 3.94
CA ASN A 49 -10.09 -12.59 3.17
C ASN A 49 -9.76 -14.07 3.49
N ASP A 50 -10.40 -14.68 4.49
CA ASP A 50 -10.19 -16.08 4.82
C ASP A 50 -10.49 -16.98 3.61
N ASN A 51 -9.77 -18.09 3.48
CA ASN A 51 -9.93 -19.05 2.38
C ASN A 51 -9.81 -18.43 0.98
N GLU A 52 -8.88 -17.49 0.79
CA GLU A 52 -8.65 -16.77 -0.46
C GLU A 52 -9.82 -15.83 -0.86
N GLY A 53 -10.59 -15.34 0.12
CA GLY A 53 -11.77 -14.51 -0.07
C GLY A 53 -11.53 -13.22 -0.85
N ARG A 54 -10.37 -12.60 -0.73
CA ARG A 54 -9.93 -11.40 -1.49
C ARG A 54 -10.97 -10.28 -1.54
N GLN A 55 -11.64 -10.00 -0.42
CA GLN A 55 -12.69 -8.98 -0.39
C GLN A 55 -12.20 -7.65 0.17
N VAL A 56 -11.26 -7.69 1.13
CA VAL A 56 -10.71 -6.49 1.76
C VAL A 56 -9.28 -6.24 1.29
N TYR A 57 -9.12 -5.25 0.43
CA TYR A 57 -7.81 -4.83 -0.06
C TYR A 57 -7.12 -3.98 1.02
N SER A 58 -6.02 -4.50 1.56
CA SER A 58 -5.34 -3.89 2.71
C SER A 58 -4.82 -2.48 2.45
N GLN A 59 -4.43 -2.16 1.22
CA GLN A 59 -3.91 -0.84 0.89
C GLN A 59 -5.00 0.23 0.98
N ASP A 60 -6.24 -0.08 0.55
CA ASP A 60 -7.39 0.82 0.71
C ASP A 60 -7.70 1.02 2.21
N LEU A 61 -7.69 -0.05 3.00
CA LEU A 61 -7.95 0.03 4.43
C LEU A 61 -6.87 0.84 5.18
N ILE A 62 -5.59 0.64 4.83
CA ILE A 62 -4.48 1.42 5.40
C ILE A 62 -4.64 2.90 5.03
N HIS A 63 -5.04 3.18 3.79
CA HIS A 63 -5.28 4.55 3.33
C HIS A 63 -6.45 5.22 4.07
N GLU A 64 -7.56 4.51 4.25
CA GLU A 64 -8.70 5.02 5.05
C GLU A 64 -8.31 5.36 6.48
N GLN A 65 -7.48 4.53 7.12
CA GLN A 65 -6.96 4.82 8.46
C GLN A 65 -5.99 6.02 8.45
N ALA A 66 -5.20 6.21 7.40
CA ALA A 66 -4.36 7.38 7.26
C ALA A 66 -5.17 8.68 7.18
N LEU A 67 -6.24 8.71 6.36
CA LEU A 67 -7.14 9.86 6.29
C LEU A 67 -7.89 10.09 7.62
N LYS A 68 -8.32 9.02 8.28
CA LYS A 68 -8.93 9.10 9.61
C LYS A 68 -7.96 9.72 10.62
N PHE A 69 -6.70 9.29 10.66
CA PHE A 69 -5.68 9.86 11.55
C PHE A 69 -5.50 11.36 11.32
N ILE A 70 -5.46 11.83 10.07
CA ILE A 70 -5.34 13.25 9.76
C ILE A 70 -6.54 14.04 10.31
N ARG A 71 -7.77 13.54 10.12
CA ARG A 71 -9.00 14.17 10.64
C ARG A 71 -9.02 14.24 12.15
N ASP A 72 -8.66 13.15 12.83
CA ASP A 72 -8.69 13.04 14.28
C ASP A 72 -7.63 13.93 14.96
N ASN A 73 -6.56 14.29 14.24
CA ASN A 73 -5.46 15.08 14.77
C ASN A 73 -5.38 16.51 14.19
N LYS A 74 -6.38 16.96 13.45
CA LYS A 74 -6.38 18.27 12.75
C LYS A 74 -6.15 19.48 13.64
N ASP A 75 -6.49 19.40 14.90
CA ASP A 75 -6.44 20.53 15.86
C ASP A 75 -5.12 20.62 16.65
N LYS A 76 -4.15 19.74 16.33
CA LYS A 76 -2.83 19.71 16.99
C LYS A 76 -1.72 19.40 15.97
N PRO A 77 -0.46 19.75 16.27
CA PRO A 77 0.66 19.32 15.43
C PRO A 77 0.74 17.79 15.40
N PHE A 78 0.97 17.23 14.21
CA PHE A 78 1.17 15.79 14.03
C PHE A 78 2.29 15.52 13.03
N TYR A 79 2.84 14.32 13.10
CA TYR A 79 3.69 13.71 12.10
C TYR A 79 3.01 12.42 11.61
N ALA A 80 2.80 12.31 10.31
CA ALA A 80 2.25 11.10 9.69
C ALA A 80 3.26 10.53 8.70
N MET A 81 3.61 9.24 8.86
CA MET A 81 4.46 8.49 7.96
C MET A 81 3.61 7.45 7.24
N LEU A 82 3.27 7.70 5.98
CA LEU A 82 2.38 6.89 5.17
C LEU A 82 3.21 6.01 4.23
N THR A 83 3.56 4.81 4.69
CA THR A 83 4.43 3.87 3.98
C THR A 83 3.62 2.85 3.20
N TYR A 84 3.08 3.26 2.05
CA TYR A 84 2.38 2.37 1.14
C TYR A 84 3.33 1.35 0.53
N THR A 85 2.87 0.10 0.35
CA THR A 85 3.66 -0.95 -0.29
C THR A 85 3.56 -0.94 -1.81
N LEU A 86 2.62 -0.16 -2.38
CA LEU A 86 2.47 0.00 -3.82
C LEU A 86 3.62 0.85 -4.41
N PRO A 87 4.10 0.52 -5.60
CA PRO A 87 3.74 -0.59 -6.51
C PRO A 87 4.70 -1.79 -6.42
N HIS A 88 4.85 -2.41 -5.27
CA HIS A 88 5.72 -3.58 -5.10
C HIS A 88 5.27 -4.76 -5.99
N ALA A 89 6.15 -5.74 -6.19
CA ALA A 89 6.02 -6.84 -7.14
C ALA A 89 4.83 -7.81 -6.94
N GLU A 90 4.05 -7.69 -5.86
CA GLU A 90 2.79 -8.42 -5.68
C GLU A 90 1.68 -7.78 -6.54
N LEU A 91 1.48 -8.29 -7.77
CA LEU A 91 0.53 -7.73 -8.75
C LEU A 91 -0.93 -8.14 -8.50
N ASN A 92 -1.33 -8.17 -7.24
CA ASN A 92 -2.64 -8.63 -6.79
C ASN A 92 -3.46 -7.47 -6.24
N LEU A 93 -4.41 -6.97 -7.02
CA LEU A 93 -5.19 -5.77 -6.73
C LEU A 93 -6.66 -5.93 -7.15
N PRO A 94 -7.58 -5.06 -6.66
CA PRO A 94 -8.98 -5.06 -7.10
C PRO A 94 -9.11 -4.76 -8.60
N HIS A 95 -9.96 -5.51 -9.29
CA HIS A 95 -10.32 -5.24 -10.68
C HIS A 95 -11.45 -4.19 -10.77
N ASP A 96 -11.21 -3.04 -10.17
CA ASP A 96 -12.13 -1.90 -10.12
C ASP A 96 -11.98 -0.94 -11.32
N SER A 97 -12.49 0.28 -11.17
CA SER A 97 -12.41 1.29 -12.23
C SER A 97 -10.98 1.71 -12.57
N ILE A 98 -10.05 1.69 -11.59
CA ILE A 98 -8.65 2.04 -11.83
C ILE A 98 -7.97 0.95 -12.67
N TYR A 99 -8.15 -0.32 -12.29
CA TYR A 99 -7.61 -1.44 -13.07
C TYR A 99 -8.14 -1.45 -14.50
N ARG A 100 -9.46 -1.23 -14.67
CA ARG A 100 -10.11 -1.24 -15.99
C ARG A 100 -9.59 -0.18 -16.96
N MET A 101 -8.97 0.91 -16.49
CA MET A 101 -8.32 1.89 -17.36
C MET A 101 -7.15 1.30 -18.14
N TYR A 102 -6.51 0.27 -17.57
CA TYR A 102 -5.29 -0.33 -18.10
C TYR A 102 -5.49 -1.74 -18.64
N GLU A 103 -6.60 -2.40 -18.34
CA GLU A 103 -6.86 -3.81 -18.59
C GLU A 103 -6.56 -4.26 -20.04
N ASN A 104 -6.69 -3.36 -21.02
CA ASN A 104 -6.42 -3.61 -22.42
C ASN A 104 -5.47 -2.58 -23.04
N ALA A 105 -4.64 -1.92 -22.22
CA ALA A 105 -3.76 -0.84 -22.68
C ALA A 105 -2.41 -1.35 -23.21
N PHE A 106 -2.02 -2.56 -22.85
CA PHE A 106 -0.69 -3.09 -23.11
C PHE A 106 -0.76 -4.44 -23.86
N GLU A 107 0.32 -4.75 -24.58
CA GLU A 107 0.58 -6.12 -25.05
C GLU A 107 1.21 -6.89 -23.89
N GLU A 108 0.45 -7.77 -23.26
CA GLU A 108 0.79 -8.42 -21.99
C GLU A 108 1.61 -9.69 -22.18
N VAL A 109 2.58 -9.90 -21.30
CA VAL A 109 3.27 -11.18 -21.13
C VAL A 109 2.91 -11.72 -19.73
N PRO A 110 2.07 -12.77 -19.63
CA PRO A 110 1.64 -13.29 -18.33
C PRO A 110 2.80 -13.71 -17.44
N TYR A 111 2.70 -13.38 -16.17
CA TYR A 111 3.61 -13.81 -15.12
C TYR A 111 3.07 -15.07 -14.43
N ASP A 112 3.87 -16.12 -14.33
CA ASP A 112 3.47 -17.44 -13.88
C ASP A 112 3.68 -17.71 -12.37
N GLY A 113 4.14 -16.73 -11.60
CA GLY A 113 4.32 -16.86 -10.15
C GLY A 113 5.62 -17.53 -9.70
N LYS A 114 6.57 -17.83 -10.61
CA LYS A 114 7.82 -18.55 -10.25
C LYS A 114 8.68 -17.88 -9.20
N MET A 115 8.57 -16.56 -9.04
CA MET A 115 9.34 -15.78 -8.06
C MET A 115 8.66 -15.73 -6.68
N GLY A 116 7.56 -16.47 -6.46
CA GLY A 116 6.88 -16.55 -5.18
C GLY A 116 5.77 -15.51 -4.96
N TYR A 117 5.50 -14.64 -5.94
CA TYR A 117 4.35 -13.75 -5.98
C TYR A 117 3.17 -14.43 -6.68
N HIS A 118 1.96 -13.89 -6.54
CA HIS A 118 0.81 -14.43 -7.24
C HIS A 118 0.96 -14.30 -8.76
N PRO A 119 0.53 -15.32 -9.55
CA PRO A 119 0.47 -15.20 -10.99
C PRO A 119 -0.40 -14.04 -11.44
N SER A 120 -0.04 -13.38 -12.54
CA SER A 120 -0.82 -12.31 -13.14
C SER A 120 -0.92 -12.52 -14.65
N GLU A 121 -2.14 -12.53 -15.16
CA GLU A 121 -2.39 -12.59 -16.60
C GLU A 121 -2.03 -11.29 -17.31
N LYS A 122 -2.13 -10.16 -16.57
CA LYS A 122 -1.91 -8.81 -17.09
C LYS A 122 -1.00 -8.01 -16.15
N PRO A 123 0.30 -8.34 -16.07
CA PRO A 123 1.22 -7.72 -15.14
C PRO A 123 1.43 -6.22 -15.39
N TYR A 124 1.50 -5.77 -16.65
CA TYR A 124 1.65 -4.34 -16.97
C TYR A 124 0.43 -3.53 -16.57
N ALA A 125 -0.77 -4.01 -16.88
CA ALA A 125 -2.01 -3.38 -16.45
C ALA A 125 -2.11 -3.31 -14.92
N SER A 126 -1.73 -4.39 -14.24
CA SER A 126 -1.71 -4.46 -12.77
C SER A 126 -0.74 -3.45 -12.18
N PHE A 127 0.49 -3.36 -12.70
CA PHE A 127 1.48 -2.39 -12.23
C PHE A 127 1.02 -0.94 -12.46
N ALA A 128 0.55 -0.61 -13.68
CA ALA A 128 0.04 0.72 -14.00
C ALA A 128 -1.15 1.12 -13.10
N ALA A 129 -2.03 0.17 -12.83
CA ALA A 129 -3.15 0.39 -11.91
C ALA A 129 -2.70 0.61 -10.46
N MET A 130 -1.66 -0.10 -9.98
CA MET A 130 -1.09 0.15 -8.65
C MET A 130 -0.45 1.53 -8.54
N VAL A 131 0.28 1.98 -9.56
CA VAL A 131 0.85 3.33 -9.62
C VAL A 131 -0.25 4.38 -9.56
N SER A 132 -1.30 4.22 -10.36
CA SER A 132 -2.44 5.16 -10.38
C SER A 132 -3.23 5.13 -9.07
N ARG A 133 -3.31 3.99 -8.39
CA ARG A 133 -3.92 3.89 -7.06
C ARG A 133 -3.11 4.64 -6.02
N LEU A 134 -1.78 4.51 -6.06
CA LEU A 134 -0.90 5.27 -5.18
C LEU A 134 -1.03 6.78 -5.43
N ASP A 135 -1.06 7.21 -6.69
CA ASP A 135 -1.30 8.62 -7.06
C ASP A 135 -2.64 9.12 -6.52
N LYS A 136 -3.70 8.29 -6.65
CA LYS A 136 -4.99 8.60 -6.04
C LYS A 136 -4.89 8.78 -4.53
N TYR A 137 -4.19 7.89 -3.82
CA TYR A 137 -4.04 8.01 -2.36
C TYR A 137 -3.32 9.31 -1.97
N VAL A 138 -2.28 9.70 -2.71
CA VAL A 138 -1.60 10.99 -2.50
C VAL A 138 -2.57 12.14 -2.76
N GLY A 139 -3.34 12.07 -3.85
CA GLY A 139 -4.37 13.04 -4.17
C GLY A 139 -5.42 13.18 -3.07
N ASP A 140 -5.90 12.07 -2.51
CA ASP A 140 -6.88 12.05 -1.42
C ASP A 140 -6.30 12.69 -0.14
N VAL A 141 -5.03 12.42 0.21
CA VAL A 141 -4.36 13.09 1.34
C VAL A 141 -4.27 14.60 1.13
N MET A 142 -3.87 15.04 -0.07
CA MET A 142 -3.78 16.47 -0.40
C MET A 142 -5.15 17.15 -0.35
N ALA A 143 -6.19 16.47 -0.83
CA ALA A 143 -7.57 16.96 -0.77
C ALA A 143 -8.07 17.07 0.68
N GLU A 144 -7.81 16.07 1.51
CA GLU A 144 -8.17 16.05 2.94
C GLU A 144 -7.50 17.21 3.69
N LEU A 145 -6.19 17.40 3.50
CA LEU A 145 -5.46 18.52 4.13
C LEU A 145 -6.04 19.87 3.72
N LYS A 146 -6.45 20.01 2.45
CA LYS A 146 -7.07 21.24 1.94
C LYS A 146 -8.46 21.46 2.53
N GLU A 147 -9.29 20.42 2.61
CA GLU A 147 -10.65 20.49 3.17
C GLU A 147 -10.61 20.88 4.66
N LEU A 148 -9.62 20.37 5.39
CA LEU A 148 -9.40 20.70 6.79
C LEU A 148 -8.69 22.06 7.02
N GLY A 149 -8.30 22.75 5.96
CA GLY A 149 -7.57 24.03 6.05
C GLY A 149 -6.12 23.90 6.54
N LEU A 150 -5.54 22.71 6.44
CA LEU A 150 -4.18 22.38 6.90
C LEU A 150 -3.12 22.53 5.79
N ASP A 151 -3.53 22.70 4.54
CA ASP A 151 -2.67 22.71 3.34
C ASP A 151 -1.57 23.78 3.37
N LYS A 152 -1.80 24.90 4.08
CA LYS A 152 -0.84 26.00 4.20
C LYS A 152 0.13 25.87 5.37
N ASN A 153 -0.11 24.92 6.27
CA ASN A 153 0.67 24.72 7.50
C ASN A 153 1.16 23.26 7.65
N THR A 154 1.13 22.49 6.56
CA THR A 154 1.61 21.11 6.52
C THR A 154 2.67 20.97 5.44
N LEU A 155 3.85 20.48 5.82
CA LEU A 155 4.87 20.06 4.87
C LEU A 155 4.56 18.64 4.42
N VAL A 156 4.33 18.44 3.13
CA VAL A 156 4.15 17.11 2.51
C VAL A 156 5.41 16.75 1.74
N ILE A 157 5.97 15.58 2.02
CA ILE A 157 7.12 15.04 1.32
C ILE A 157 6.71 13.70 0.70
N LEU A 158 6.85 13.56 -0.61
CA LEU A 158 6.67 12.30 -1.33
C LEU A 158 8.05 11.78 -1.77
N SER A 159 8.34 10.54 -1.46
CA SER A 159 9.57 9.87 -1.86
C SER A 159 9.33 8.37 -2.04
N SER A 160 10.19 7.71 -2.81
CA SER A 160 10.30 6.26 -2.81
C SER A 160 11.46 5.84 -1.90
N ASP A 161 11.40 4.62 -1.36
CA ASP A 161 12.46 4.02 -0.55
C ASP A 161 13.64 3.53 -1.41
N ASN A 162 13.38 3.20 -2.67
CA ASN A 162 14.36 2.77 -3.68
C ASN A 162 13.91 3.19 -5.08
N GLY A 163 14.77 3.00 -6.05
CA GLY A 163 14.45 3.14 -7.47
C GLY A 163 13.62 1.95 -8.00
N PRO A 164 13.22 2.00 -9.27
CA PRO A 164 12.49 0.89 -9.90
C PRO A 164 13.31 -0.40 -9.82
N VAL A 165 12.63 -1.48 -9.45
CA VAL A 165 13.27 -2.81 -9.42
C VAL A 165 13.38 -3.32 -10.85
N VAL A 166 14.61 -3.51 -11.29
CA VAL A 166 14.95 -4.21 -12.53
C VAL A 166 15.40 -5.61 -12.13
N ASP A 167 14.46 -6.48 -11.81
CA ASP A 167 14.76 -7.88 -11.49
C ASP A 167 14.79 -8.73 -12.76
N ASP A 168 15.65 -9.75 -12.77
CA ASP A 168 15.86 -10.64 -13.93
C ASP A 168 14.57 -11.32 -14.43
N GLY A 169 13.56 -11.49 -13.56
CA GLY A 169 12.24 -12.01 -13.91
C GLY A 169 11.27 -10.98 -14.47
N TYR A 170 11.54 -9.69 -14.27
CA TYR A 170 10.73 -8.55 -14.72
C TYR A 170 11.51 -7.61 -15.65
N LYS A 171 12.73 -7.98 -16.03
CA LYS A 171 13.68 -7.11 -16.77
C LYS A 171 13.08 -6.48 -18.02
N ASP A 172 12.26 -7.25 -18.72
CA ASP A 172 11.66 -6.80 -19.98
C ASP A 172 10.34 -6.04 -19.73
N GLN A 173 9.82 -6.06 -18.49
CA GLN A 173 8.46 -5.59 -18.19
C GLN A 173 8.42 -4.24 -17.46
N ALA A 174 9.25 -4.02 -16.46
CA ALA A 174 9.20 -2.77 -15.69
C ALA A 174 9.97 -1.62 -16.35
N VAL A 175 11.00 -1.92 -17.16
CA VAL A 175 11.86 -0.89 -17.79
C VAL A 175 11.22 -0.30 -19.05
N GLU A 176 10.34 -1.03 -19.74
CA GLU A 176 9.64 -0.51 -20.93
C GLU A 176 8.46 0.42 -20.58
N LEU A 177 8.04 0.45 -19.33
CA LEU A 177 6.95 1.32 -18.86
C LEU A 177 7.46 2.67 -18.25
N LEU A 178 8.77 2.86 -18.15
CA LEU A 178 9.42 4.08 -17.68
C LEU A 178 10.12 4.80 -18.84
#